data_ebd73594f28519b6d09df189e0b8bfb5
#
_entry.id   ebd73594f28519b6d09df189e0b8bfb5
#
_cell.length_a   1.000
_cell.length_b   1.000
_cell.length_c   1.000
_cell.angle_alpha   90.00
_cell.angle_beta   90.00
_cell.angle_gamma   90.00
#
_symmetry.space_group_name_H-M   'P 1'
#
loop_
_entity.id
_entity.type
_entity.pdbx_description
1 polymer ?
#
loop_
_entity_poly.entity_id
_entity_poly.type
_entity_poly.pdbx_seq_one_letter_code
_entity_poly.pdbx_strand_id
1 'polypeptide(L)'
;MNVLKKDQAQMMLQIIVTVLLFRFVLFEPLIDGLGLLKLHYFLFLISIALIIYGGILLYKIVLQEEFPGKNIQQNIEKAYYKYLGINAIAIAISFFVASAIDKTYYFGFFLGLAAVLYLYITQWRKILVFDNIVYSLIISSPFFLLVVMDLMPSLQVTDETINAEKQQLLNISLQICTLMWLLYFIKTIVIDLEFMELDIKYKRKSLATIHGREIGAKRTTFLSVIPLLLILSFCFIHLNLSLLIGYIGVLVVLPYLFYLVKLWNGKTTNDFNKIKNILNTIIWLTIFSIVVLFFNLK
;
A
#
# COMPACT_ATOMS: atom_id res chain seq x y z
N MET A 1 -2.16 -2.04 22.27
CA MET A 1 -3.32 -1.54 21.50
C MET A 1 -3.13 -0.12 20.96
N ASN A 2 -2.62 0.86 21.73
CA ASN A 2 -2.40 2.22 21.21
C ASN A 2 -1.30 2.33 20.14
N VAL A 3 -0.22 1.54 20.21
CA VAL A 3 0.89 1.55 19.24
C VAL A 3 0.42 1.02 17.88
N LEU A 4 -0.29 -0.10 17.84
CA LEU A 4 -0.86 -0.64 16.59
C LEU A 4 -1.82 0.35 15.91
N LYS A 5 -2.64 1.07 16.69
CA LYS A 5 -3.52 2.13 16.13
C LYS A 5 -2.73 3.29 15.53
N LYS A 6 -1.59 3.65 16.15
CA LYS A 6 -0.70 4.71 15.65
C LYS A 6 -0.06 4.30 14.33
N ASP A 7 0.43 3.05 14.21
CA ASP A 7 1.04 2.54 12.99
C ASP A 7 0.02 2.49 11.83
N GLN A 8 -1.22 2.05 12.11
CA GLN A 8 -2.31 2.05 11.12
C GLN A 8 -2.66 3.47 10.67
N ALA A 9 -2.78 4.42 11.60
CA ALA A 9 -3.05 5.82 11.26
C ALA A 9 -1.93 6.43 10.41
N GLN A 10 -0.68 6.12 10.71
CA GLN A 10 0.46 6.58 9.92
C GLN A 10 0.45 5.98 8.51
N MET A 11 0.15 4.68 8.36
CA MET A 11 0.01 4.05 7.04
C MET A 11 -1.13 4.69 6.24
N MET A 12 -2.29 4.93 6.84
CA MET A 12 -3.39 5.63 6.18
C MET A 12 -2.99 7.03 5.72
N LEU A 13 -2.30 7.81 6.56
CA LEU A 13 -1.80 9.13 6.19
C LEU A 13 -0.83 9.06 5.00
N GLN A 14 0.11 8.09 5.02
CA GLN A 14 1.02 7.84 3.91
C GLN A 14 0.28 7.54 2.61
N ILE A 15 -0.77 6.72 2.66
CA ILE A 15 -1.61 6.39 1.49
C ILE A 15 -2.29 7.64 0.94
N ILE A 16 -2.95 8.40 1.81
CA ILE A 16 -3.67 9.62 1.40
C ILE A 16 -2.71 10.62 0.75
N VAL A 17 -1.58 10.89 1.40
CA VAL A 17 -0.58 11.84 0.87
C VAL A 17 -0.01 11.35 -0.47
N THR A 18 0.30 10.06 -0.61
CA THR A 18 0.80 9.50 -1.88
C THR A 18 -0.19 9.69 -3.01
N VAL A 19 -1.46 9.35 -2.79
CA VAL A 19 -2.53 9.47 -3.79
C VAL A 19 -2.75 10.94 -4.19
N LEU A 20 -2.71 11.86 -3.22
CA LEU A 20 -2.82 13.30 -3.47
C LEU A 20 -1.61 13.83 -4.27
N LEU A 21 -0.39 13.41 -3.94
CA LEU A 21 0.82 13.84 -4.66
C LEU A 21 0.83 13.31 -6.09
N PHE A 22 0.47 12.05 -6.33
CA PHE A 22 0.33 11.53 -7.69
C PHE A 22 -0.67 12.37 -8.50
N ARG A 23 -1.85 12.64 -7.95
CA ARG A 23 -2.90 13.34 -8.67
C ARG A 23 -2.58 14.82 -8.91
N PHE A 24 -2.29 15.57 -7.85
CA PHE A 24 -2.23 17.04 -7.92
C PHE A 24 -0.83 17.60 -8.21
N VAL A 25 0.21 16.85 -7.87
CA VAL A 25 1.58 17.31 -8.10
C VAL A 25 2.15 16.71 -9.39
N LEU A 26 1.87 15.43 -9.67
CA LEU A 26 2.49 14.78 -10.81
C LEU A 26 1.59 14.74 -12.05
N PHE A 27 0.33 14.27 -11.95
CA PHE A 27 -0.49 14.01 -13.14
C PHE A 27 -1.18 15.26 -13.66
N GLU A 28 -1.88 16.01 -12.81
CA GLU A 28 -2.67 17.18 -13.25
C GLU A 28 -1.83 18.27 -13.92
N PRO A 29 -0.58 18.59 -13.49
CA PRO A 29 0.25 19.59 -14.17
C PRO A 29 0.98 19.08 -15.42
N LEU A 30 1.14 17.77 -15.61
CA LEU A 30 1.94 17.18 -16.70
C LEU A 30 1.08 16.57 -17.81
N ILE A 31 -0.20 16.30 -17.55
CA ILE A 31 -1.06 15.58 -18.49
C ILE A 31 -2.39 16.29 -18.68
N ASP A 32 -2.68 16.64 -19.92
CA ASP A 32 -4.01 17.06 -20.32
C ASP A 32 -4.91 15.83 -20.57
N GLY A 33 -6.18 15.93 -20.14
CA GLY A 33 -7.17 14.87 -20.37
C GLY A 33 -6.98 13.63 -19.49
N LEU A 34 -6.78 13.83 -18.17
CA LEU A 34 -6.80 12.74 -17.19
C LEU A 34 -8.13 12.00 -17.18
N GLY A 35 -8.10 10.69 -16.91
CA GLY A 35 -9.30 9.85 -16.88
C GLY A 35 -10.33 10.29 -15.85
N LEU A 36 -9.88 10.66 -14.65
CA LEU A 36 -10.76 11.08 -13.56
C LEU A 36 -10.90 12.61 -13.49
N LEU A 37 -12.10 13.14 -13.68
CA LEU A 37 -12.43 14.52 -13.33
C LEU A 37 -12.36 14.71 -11.80
N LYS A 38 -12.22 15.97 -11.32
CA LYS A 38 -12.06 16.25 -9.88
C LYS A 38 -13.12 15.60 -8.99
N LEU A 39 -14.41 15.67 -9.39
CA LEU A 39 -15.49 15.03 -8.65
C LEU A 39 -15.34 13.50 -8.63
N HIS A 40 -15.08 12.88 -9.78
CA HIS A 40 -14.91 11.42 -9.88
C HIS A 40 -13.70 10.93 -9.09
N TYR A 41 -12.65 11.73 -9.00
CA TYR A 41 -11.49 11.43 -8.15
C TYR A 41 -11.88 11.37 -6.66
N PHE A 42 -12.69 12.32 -6.14
CA PHE A 42 -13.17 12.25 -4.76
C PHE A 42 -14.07 11.04 -4.53
N LEU A 43 -14.95 10.70 -5.49
CA LEU A 43 -15.79 9.51 -5.41
C LEU A 43 -14.95 8.22 -5.44
N PHE A 44 -13.89 8.18 -6.23
CA PHE A 44 -12.88 7.11 -6.22
C PHE A 44 -12.28 6.91 -4.82
N LEU A 45 -11.81 7.98 -4.18
CA LEU A 45 -11.27 7.91 -2.82
C LEU A 45 -12.30 7.43 -1.80
N ILE A 46 -13.55 7.93 -1.90
CA ILE A 46 -14.64 7.50 -1.04
C ILE A 46 -14.93 6.01 -1.20
N SER A 47 -14.98 5.52 -2.45
CA SER A 47 -15.20 4.09 -2.72
C SER A 47 -14.13 3.21 -2.08
N ILE A 48 -12.85 3.53 -2.25
CA ILE A 48 -11.74 2.79 -1.62
C ILE A 48 -11.84 2.86 -0.08
N ALA A 49 -12.11 4.03 0.48
CA ALA A 49 -12.25 4.21 1.92
C ALA A 49 -13.40 3.36 2.49
N LEU A 50 -14.52 3.27 1.78
CA LEU A 50 -15.66 2.42 2.17
C LEU A 50 -15.32 0.94 2.11
N ILE A 51 -14.59 0.47 1.07
CA ILE A 51 -14.13 -0.93 0.98
C ILE A 51 -13.20 -1.27 2.16
N ILE A 52 -12.22 -0.40 2.45
CA ILE A 52 -11.29 -0.60 3.57
C ILE A 52 -12.06 -0.59 4.90
N TYR A 53 -13.02 0.32 5.07
CA TYR A 53 -13.86 0.37 6.27
C TYR A 53 -14.73 -0.87 6.41
N GLY A 54 -15.30 -1.37 5.31
CA GLY A 54 -15.99 -2.67 5.26
C GLY A 54 -15.09 -3.80 5.74
N GLY A 55 -13.84 -3.84 5.28
CA GLY A 55 -12.84 -4.81 5.75
C GLY A 55 -12.57 -4.72 7.26
N ILE A 56 -12.46 -3.51 7.82
CA ILE A 56 -12.30 -3.33 9.27
C ILE A 56 -13.51 -3.87 10.05
N LEU A 57 -14.72 -3.69 9.54
CA LEU A 57 -15.92 -4.26 10.15
C LEU A 57 -15.90 -5.79 10.08
N LEU A 58 -15.61 -6.36 8.92
CA LEU A 58 -15.51 -7.81 8.74
C LEU A 58 -14.44 -8.42 9.68
N TYR A 59 -13.27 -7.76 9.78
CA TYR A 59 -12.21 -8.21 10.70
C TYR A 59 -12.71 -8.28 12.16
N LYS A 60 -13.48 -7.28 12.61
CA LYS A 60 -14.07 -7.30 13.96
C LYS A 60 -15.08 -8.43 14.14
N ILE A 61 -15.90 -8.71 13.11
CA ILE A 61 -16.87 -9.80 13.14
C ILE A 61 -16.15 -11.15 13.29
N VAL A 62 -15.16 -11.42 12.42
CA VAL A 62 -14.39 -12.67 12.44
C VAL A 62 -13.63 -12.86 13.76
N LEU A 63 -13.06 -11.77 14.33
CA LEU A 63 -12.44 -11.85 15.65
C LEU A 63 -13.44 -12.20 16.77
N GLN A 64 -14.67 -11.69 16.69
CA GLN A 64 -15.73 -12.02 17.65
C GLN A 64 -16.20 -13.46 17.52
N GLU A 65 -16.22 -14.01 16.31
CA GLU A 65 -16.54 -15.43 16.05
C GLU A 65 -15.42 -16.37 16.56
N GLU A 66 -14.15 -15.98 16.36
CA GLU A 66 -13.00 -16.77 16.82
C GLU A 66 -12.84 -16.75 18.37
N PHE A 67 -13.23 -15.65 19.01
CA PHE A 67 -13.10 -15.45 20.47
C PHE A 67 -14.43 -15.00 21.09
N PRO A 68 -15.43 -15.88 21.18
CA PRO A 68 -16.78 -15.54 21.62
C PRO A 68 -16.81 -15.11 23.08
N GLY A 69 -17.24 -13.89 23.35
CA GLY A 69 -17.59 -13.40 24.69
C GLY A 69 -19.09 -13.56 24.99
N LYS A 70 -19.50 -13.36 26.24
CA LYS A 70 -20.81 -13.79 26.78
C LYS A 70 -22.11 -13.15 26.21
N ASN A 71 -22.09 -12.23 25.21
CA ASN A 71 -23.33 -11.57 24.70
C ASN A 71 -23.25 -11.20 23.21
N ILE A 72 -22.84 -12.10 22.31
CA ILE A 72 -22.32 -11.68 21.00
C ILE A 72 -23.25 -12.00 19.82
N GLN A 73 -24.10 -13.02 19.89
CA GLN A 73 -24.78 -13.57 18.71
C GLN A 73 -25.73 -12.57 17.98
N GLN A 74 -26.50 -11.77 18.70
CA GLN A 74 -27.42 -10.80 18.08
C GLN A 74 -26.74 -9.60 17.41
N ASN A 75 -25.53 -9.26 17.85
CA ASN A 75 -24.76 -8.13 17.28
C ASN A 75 -23.98 -8.52 16.02
N ILE A 76 -23.67 -9.79 15.82
CA ILE A 76 -22.90 -10.28 14.67
C ILE A 76 -23.73 -10.16 13.40
N GLU A 77 -24.98 -10.57 13.39
CA GLU A 77 -25.85 -10.52 12.22
C GLU A 77 -26.05 -9.08 11.72
N LYS A 78 -26.36 -8.15 12.64
CA LYS A 78 -26.45 -6.70 12.31
C LYS A 78 -25.15 -6.15 11.76
N ALA A 79 -24.00 -6.62 12.27
CA ALA A 79 -22.69 -6.19 11.77
C ALA A 79 -22.42 -6.72 10.35
N TYR A 80 -22.85 -7.94 10.01
CA TYR A 80 -22.79 -8.47 8.64
C TYR A 80 -23.67 -7.66 7.67
N TYR A 81 -24.90 -7.33 8.02
CA TYR A 81 -25.73 -6.47 7.18
C TYR A 81 -25.10 -5.11 6.95
N LYS A 82 -24.48 -4.52 7.99
CA LYS A 82 -23.75 -3.25 7.86
C LYS A 82 -22.55 -3.39 6.92
N TYR A 83 -21.79 -4.47 7.05
CA TYR A 83 -20.67 -4.79 6.16
C TYR A 83 -21.11 -4.91 4.70
N LEU A 84 -22.17 -5.68 4.43
CA LEU A 84 -22.72 -5.86 3.08
C LEU A 84 -23.22 -4.55 2.50
N GLY A 85 -23.99 -3.76 3.27
CA GLY A 85 -24.51 -2.47 2.83
C GLY A 85 -23.42 -1.48 2.46
N ILE A 86 -22.34 -1.39 3.27
CA ILE A 86 -21.21 -0.50 2.99
C ILE A 86 -20.48 -0.91 1.71
N ASN A 87 -20.21 -2.21 1.51
CA ASN A 87 -19.58 -2.70 0.30
C ASN A 87 -20.46 -2.51 -0.94
N ALA A 88 -21.78 -2.71 -0.83
CA ALA A 88 -22.71 -2.46 -1.92
C ALA A 88 -22.69 -0.98 -2.36
N ILE A 89 -22.68 -0.05 -1.41
CA ILE A 89 -22.55 1.41 -1.69
C ILE A 89 -21.19 1.70 -2.35
N ALA A 90 -20.10 1.14 -1.82
CA ALA A 90 -18.77 1.33 -2.38
C ALA A 90 -18.66 0.85 -3.84
N ILE A 91 -19.22 -0.33 -4.13
CA ILE A 91 -19.25 -0.92 -5.48
C ILE A 91 -20.14 -0.08 -6.42
N ALA A 92 -21.29 0.40 -5.95
CA ALA A 92 -22.15 1.28 -6.75
C ALA A 92 -21.44 2.60 -7.11
N ILE A 93 -20.74 3.24 -6.16
CA ILE A 93 -19.91 4.42 -6.42
C ILE A 93 -18.80 4.09 -7.42
N SER A 94 -18.11 2.96 -7.26
CA SER A 94 -17.02 2.57 -8.16
C SER A 94 -17.51 2.30 -9.58
N PHE A 95 -18.69 1.73 -9.74
CA PHE A 95 -19.32 1.55 -11.05
C PHE A 95 -19.63 2.92 -11.71
N PHE A 96 -20.19 3.86 -10.94
CA PHE A 96 -20.41 5.21 -11.44
C PHE A 96 -19.10 5.88 -11.88
N VAL A 97 -18.04 5.80 -11.09
CA VAL A 97 -16.71 6.35 -11.43
C VAL A 97 -16.15 5.68 -12.69
N ALA A 98 -16.23 4.37 -12.81
CA ALA A 98 -15.75 3.63 -13.98
C ALA A 98 -16.56 3.96 -15.24
N SER A 99 -17.87 4.15 -15.12
CA SER A 99 -18.73 4.58 -16.22
C SER A 99 -18.42 5.99 -16.70
N ALA A 100 -18.04 6.88 -15.80
CA ALA A 100 -17.71 8.28 -16.13
C ALA A 100 -16.41 8.43 -16.94
N ILE A 101 -15.54 7.42 -16.94
CA ILE A 101 -14.32 7.38 -17.78
C ILE A 101 -14.49 6.47 -19.02
N ASP A 102 -15.73 6.08 -19.35
CA ASP A 102 -16.06 5.18 -20.46
C ASP A 102 -15.36 3.81 -20.40
N LYS A 103 -14.96 3.38 -19.22
CA LYS A 103 -14.27 2.11 -18.96
C LYS A 103 -14.98 1.34 -17.85
N THR A 104 -16.24 0.99 -18.08
CA THR A 104 -17.10 0.33 -17.07
C THR A 104 -16.46 -0.91 -16.44
N TYR A 105 -15.66 -1.68 -17.21
CA TYR A 105 -14.96 -2.87 -16.70
C TYR A 105 -13.95 -2.57 -15.58
N TYR A 106 -13.51 -1.31 -15.38
CA TYR A 106 -12.62 -0.92 -14.28
C TYR A 106 -13.28 -1.04 -12.91
N PHE A 107 -14.63 -1.08 -12.83
CA PHE A 107 -15.27 -1.35 -11.53
C PHE A 107 -14.90 -2.75 -10.99
N GLY A 108 -14.51 -3.67 -11.86
CA GLY A 108 -14.02 -5.01 -11.51
C GLY A 108 -12.78 -4.97 -10.59
N PHE A 109 -11.94 -3.93 -10.67
CA PHE A 109 -10.81 -3.76 -9.75
C PHE A 109 -11.28 -3.51 -8.32
N PHE A 110 -12.35 -2.74 -8.11
CA PHE A 110 -12.91 -2.49 -6.77
C PHE A 110 -13.61 -3.72 -6.23
N LEU A 111 -14.32 -4.45 -7.09
CA LEU A 111 -14.91 -5.73 -6.73
C LEU A 111 -13.83 -6.74 -6.35
N GLY A 112 -12.74 -6.80 -7.14
CA GLY A 112 -11.57 -7.62 -6.84
C GLY A 112 -10.91 -7.25 -5.51
N LEU A 113 -10.75 -5.96 -5.22
CA LEU A 113 -10.21 -5.49 -3.96
C LEU A 113 -11.08 -5.89 -2.77
N ALA A 114 -12.40 -5.75 -2.89
CA ALA A 114 -13.34 -6.18 -1.85
C ALA A 114 -13.30 -7.70 -1.63
N ALA A 115 -13.21 -8.50 -2.72
CA ALA A 115 -13.08 -9.95 -2.66
C ALA A 115 -11.75 -10.40 -2.04
N VAL A 116 -10.63 -9.79 -2.45
CA VAL A 116 -9.29 -10.06 -1.87
C VAL A 116 -9.28 -9.72 -0.38
N LEU A 117 -9.88 -8.60 0.02
CA LEU A 117 -9.97 -8.20 1.41
C LEU A 117 -10.82 -9.18 2.24
N TYR A 118 -11.93 -9.67 1.67
CA TYR A 118 -12.74 -10.72 2.29
C TYR A 118 -11.94 -12.02 2.49
N LEU A 119 -11.29 -12.52 1.44
CA LEU A 119 -10.46 -13.74 1.49
C LEU A 119 -9.27 -13.58 2.44
N TYR A 120 -8.66 -12.41 2.44
CA TYR A 120 -7.57 -12.09 3.36
C TYR A 120 -8.02 -12.24 4.82
N ILE A 121 -9.13 -11.61 5.19
CA ILE A 121 -9.60 -11.60 6.57
C ILE A 121 -10.09 -12.97 7.03
N THR A 122 -10.76 -13.73 6.16
CA THR A 122 -11.36 -15.03 6.51
C THR A 122 -10.38 -16.19 6.45
N GLN A 123 -9.42 -16.18 5.52
CA GLN A 123 -8.57 -17.33 5.22
C GLN A 123 -7.08 -17.01 5.22
N TRP A 124 -6.61 -16.02 4.47
CA TRP A 124 -5.21 -15.84 4.11
C TRP A 124 -4.35 -15.22 5.21
N ARG A 125 -4.94 -14.50 6.15
CA ARG A 125 -4.22 -13.93 7.30
C ARG A 125 -3.55 -14.97 8.21
N LYS A 126 -3.88 -16.28 8.03
CA LYS A 126 -3.30 -17.39 8.79
C LYS A 126 -2.13 -18.08 8.07
N ILE A 127 -1.83 -17.66 6.83
CA ILE A 127 -0.80 -18.27 5.98
C ILE A 127 0.50 -17.48 6.12
N LEU A 128 1.56 -18.16 6.53
CA LEU A 128 2.89 -17.58 6.74
C LEU A 128 3.38 -16.79 5.52
N VAL A 129 3.88 -15.59 5.72
CA VAL A 129 4.42 -14.66 4.70
C VAL A 129 3.37 -14.19 3.68
N PHE A 130 2.46 -15.08 3.25
CA PHE A 130 1.40 -14.74 2.32
C PHE A 130 0.47 -13.66 2.90
N ASP A 131 0.20 -13.72 4.20
CA ASP A 131 -0.45 -12.66 4.97
C ASP A 131 0.20 -11.28 4.71
N ASN A 132 1.51 -11.17 4.88
CA ASN A 132 2.24 -9.92 4.69
C ASN A 132 2.20 -9.43 3.23
N ILE A 133 2.29 -10.34 2.26
CA ILE A 133 2.21 -10.02 0.82
C ILE A 133 0.83 -9.44 0.49
N VAL A 134 -0.24 -10.15 0.87
CA VAL A 134 -1.61 -9.73 0.55
C VAL A 134 -1.98 -8.45 1.29
N TYR A 135 -1.64 -8.33 2.58
CA TYR A 135 -1.92 -7.13 3.35
C TYR A 135 -1.22 -5.89 2.80
N SER A 136 0.06 -6.01 2.42
CA SER A 136 0.79 -4.91 1.79
C SER A 136 0.23 -4.54 0.41
N LEU A 137 -0.26 -5.52 -0.36
CA LEU A 137 -0.91 -5.29 -1.64
C LEU A 137 -2.25 -4.56 -1.48
N ILE A 138 -3.04 -4.91 -0.47
CA ILE A 138 -4.27 -4.19 -0.11
C ILE A 138 -3.95 -2.74 0.25
N ILE A 139 -2.91 -2.50 1.06
CA ILE A 139 -2.49 -1.15 1.47
C ILE A 139 -2.04 -0.32 0.26
N SER A 140 -1.33 -0.91 -0.69
CA SER A 140 -0.80 -0.21 -1.87
C SER A 140 -1.79 -0.12 -3.03
N SER A 141 -2.90 -0.89 -3.00
CA SER A 141 -3.90 -0.90 -4.07
C SER A 141 -4.44 0.47 -4.48
N PRO A 142 -4.63 1.46 -3.57
CA PRO A 142 -5.08 2.80 -3.96
C PRO A 142 -4.15 3.50 -4.94
N PHE A 143 -2.82 3.29 -4.81
CA PHE A 143 -1.83 3.87 -5.73
C PHE A 143 -1.94 3.26 -7.12
N PHE A 144 -1.94 1.91 -7.19
CA PHE A 144 -2.08 1.20 -8.45
C PHE A 144 -3.39 1.53 -9.17
N LEU A 145 -4.50 1.55 -8.42
CA LEU A 145 -5.81 1.87 -8.98
C LEU A 145 -5.86 3.30 -9.52
N LEU A 146 -5.29 4.28 -8.80
CA LEU A 146 -5.22 5.66 -9.27
C LEU A 146 -4.43 5.76 -10.57
N VAL A 147 -3.21 5.19 -10.61
CA VAL A 147 -2.35 5.22 -11.80
C VAL A 147 -3.06 4.60 -13.00
N VAL A 148 -3.71 3.46 -12.81
CA VAL A 148 -4.46 2.78 -13.87
C VAL A 148 -5.67 3.60 -14.34
N MET A 149 -6.45 4.16 -13.43
CA MET A 149 -7.69 4.88 -13.78
C MET A 149 -7.45 6.28 -14.35
N ASP A 150 -6.36 6.94 -13.96
CA ASP A 150 -6.04 8.27 -14.48
C ASP A 150 -5.21 8.22 -15.76
N LEU A 151 -4.18 7.39 -15.83
CA LEU A 151 -3.23 7.42 -16.94
C LEU A 151 -3.60 6.50 -18.11
N MET A 152 -4.10 5.28 -17.85
CA MET A 152 -4.41 4.35 -18.95
C MET A 152 -5.48 4.87 -19.92
N PRO A 153 -6.58 5.53 -19.49
CA PRO A 153 -7.53 6.11 -20.43
C PRO A 153 -6.92 7.21 -21.30
N SER A 154 -5.97 7.98 -20.76
CA SER A 154 -5.32 9.09 -21.46
C SER A 154 -4.33 8.66 -22.55
N LEU A 155 -3.91 7.39 -22.59
CA LEU A 155 -3.01 6.82 -23.60
C LEU A 155 -3.68 6.56 -24.96
N GLN A 156 -4.98 6.81 -25.12
CA GLN A 156 -5.72 6.56 -26.36
C GLN A 156 -5.70 7.77 -27.32
N VAL A 157 -4.79 8.70 -27.12
CA VAL A 157 -4.63 9.87 -28.01
C VAL A 157 -3.88 9.46 -29.29
N THR A 158 -4.24 10.04 -30.44
CA THR A 158 -3.68 9.70 -31.74
C THR A 158 -2.26 10.20 -31.99
N ASP A 159 -1.75 11.11 -31.17
CA ASP A 159 -0.40 11.67 -31.30
C ASP A 159 0.63 10.74 -30.63
N GLU A 160 1.58 10.22 -31.43
CA GLU A 160 2.59 9.25 -31.00
C GLU A 160 3.58 9.86 -29.98
N THR A 161 3.93 11.13 -30.11
CA THR A 161 4.90 11.79 -29.21
C THR A 161 4.30 12.00 -27.82
N ILE A 162 3.07 12.50 -27.75
CA ILE A 162 2.31 12.68 -26.51
C ILE A 162 2.06 11.32 -25.83
N ASN A 163 1.79 10.28 -26.60
CA ASN A 163 1.63 8.93 -26.07
C ASN A 163 2.93 8.38 -25.48
N ALA A 164 4.09 8.65 -26.08
CA ALA A 164 5.38 8.19 -25.55
C ALA A 164 5.68 8.82 -24.18
N GLU A 165 5.46 10.12 -24.01
CA GLU A 165 5.64 10.82 -22.73
C GLU A 165 4.68 10.28 -21.63
N LYS A 166 3.41 10.12 -21.98
CA LYS A 166 2.42 9.52 -21.07
C LYS A 166 2.77 8.09 -20.69
N GLN A 167 3.24 7.29 -21.64
CA GLN A 167 3.70 5.93 -21.41
C GLN A 167 4.91 5.88 -20.48
N GLN A 168 5.86 6.81 -20.64
CA GLN A 168 7.01 6.93 -19.76
C GLN A 168 6.56 7.27 -18.33
N LEU A 169 5.64 8.24 -18.18
CA LEU A 169 5.09 8.61 -16.87
C LEU A 169 4.32 7.46 -16.21
N LEU A 170 3.54 6.71 -17.00
CA LEU A 170 2.87 5.49 -16.51
C LEU A 170 3.88 4.47 -15.97
N ASN A 171 4.94 4.19 -16.72
CA ASN A 171 5.97 3.22 -16.33
C ASN A 171 6.69 3.66 -15.04
N ILE A 172 7.09 4.93 -14.94
CA ILE A 172 7.73 5.49 -13.74
C ILE A 172 6.76 5.40 -12.54
N SER A 173 5.50 5.76 -12.72
CA SER A 173 4.50 5.72 -11.66
C SER A 173 4.25 4.29 -11.16
N LEU A 174 4.17 3.30 -12.06
CA LEU A 174 4.03 1.89 -11.69
C LEU A 174 5.28 1.35 -10.96
N GLN A 175 6.48 1.79 -11.35
CA GLN A 175 7.71 1.43 -10.63
C GLN A 175 7.71 1.99 -9.20
N ILE A 176 7.29 3.24 -9.00
CA ILE A 176 7.14 3.85 -7.67
C ILE A 176 6.08 3.09 -6.86
N CYS A 177 4.92 2.76 -7.44
CA CYS A 177 3.89 1.96 -6.78
C CYS A 177 4.41 0.60 -6.34
N THR A 178 5.18 -0.08 -7.20
CA THR A 178 5.79 -1.38 -6.90
C THR A 178 6.82 -1.27 -5.77
N LEU A 179 7.64 -0.23 -5.78
CA LEU A 179 8.58 0.05 -4.70
C LEU A 179 7.84 0.30 -3.37
N MET A 180 6.78 1.11 -3.38
CA MET A 180 5.95 1.37 -2.20
C MET A 180 5.31 0.09 -1.67
N TRP A 181 4.79 -0.77 -2.54
CA TRP A 181 4.26 -2.09 -2.15
C TRP A 181 5.32 -2.93 -1.44
N LEU A 182 6.53 -3.04 -2.00
CA LEU A 182 7.63 -3.81 -1.39
C LEU A 182 8.07 -3.22 -0.04
N LEU A 183 8.12 -1.88 0.09
CA LEU A 183 8.44 -1.23 1.37
C LEU A 183 7.37 -1.53 2.43
N TYR A 184 6.09 -1.50 2.07
CA TYR A 184 5.01 -1.91 2.98
C TYR A 184 5.06 -3.39 3.31
N PHE A 185 5.40 -4.25 2.36
CA PHE A 185 5.59 -5.68 2.61
C PHE A 185 6.67 -5.93 3.67
N ILE A 186 7.84 -5.31 3.52
CA ILE A 186 8.91 -5.42 4.53
C ILE A 186 8.47 -4.82 5.88
N LYS A 187 7.76 -3.69 5.86
CA LYS A 187 7.24 -3.05 7.07
C LYS A 187 6.31 -3.96 7.84
N THR A 188 5.43 -4.70 7.18
CA THR A 188 4.53 -5.65 7.86
C THR A 188 5.28 -6.77 8.55
N ILE A 189 6.35 -7.30 7.94
CA ILE A 189 7.21 -8.31 8.57
C ILE A 189 7.96 -7.73 9.79
N VAL A 190 8.46 -6.49 9.70
CA VAL A 190 9.11 -5.83 10.85
C VAL A 190 8.12 -5.61 12.01
N ILE A 191 6.86 -5.30 11.72
CA ILE A 191 5.79 -5.23 12.71
C ILE A 191 5.55 -6.59 13.38
N ASP A 192 5.56 -7.69 12.62
CA ASP A 192 5.43 -9.04 13.19
C ASP A 192 6.62 -9.39 14.11
N LEU A 193 7.85 -8.96 13.77
CA LEU A 193 9.03 -9.11 14.63
C LEU A 193 8.91 -8.31 15.93
N GLU A 194 8.35 -7.10 15.87
CA GLU A 194 8.08 -6.27 17.05
C GLU A 194 7.04 -6.91 17.97
N PHE A 195 5.93 -7.39 17.40
CA PHE A 195 4.76 -7.90 18.13
C PHE A 195 4.69 -9.43 18.24
N MET A 196 5.80 -10.14 18.11
CA MET A 196 5.87 -11.59 18.13
C MET A 196 5.11 -12.22 19.33
N GLU A 197 5.17 -11.61 20.52
CA GLU A 197 4.49 -12.11 21.73
C GLU A 197 2.97 -12.06 21.60
N LEU A 198 2.44 -11.03 20.93
CA LEU A 198 1.00 -10.95 20.62
C LEU A 198 0.60 -12.01 19.60
N ASP A 199 1.42 -12.24 18.56
CA ASP A 199 1.17 -13.26 17.55
C ASP A 199 1.13 -14.66 18.18
N ILE A 200 2.05 -14.97 19.11
CA ILE A 200 2.03 -16.22 19.87
C ILE A 200 0.73 -16.34 20.68
N LYS A 201 0.32 -15.27 21.38
CA LYS A 201 -0.92 -15.26 22.17
C LYS A 201 -2.15 -15.51 21.31
N TYR A 202 -2.21 -14.96 20.09
CA TYR A 202 -3.32 -15.16 19.16
C TYR A 202 -3.12 -16.33 18.19
N LYS A 203 -2.11 -17.17 18.40
CA LYS A 203 -1.78 -18.35 17.57
C LYS A 203 -1.60 -18.01 16.08
N ARG A 204 -1.15 -16.79 15.77
CA ARG A 204 -0.84 -16.37 14.41
C ARG A 204 0.55 -16.88 14.02
N LYS A 205 0.65 -17.44 12.80
CA LYS A 205 1.93 -17.90 12.24
C LYS A 205 2.60 -16.74 11.51
N SER A 206 3.70 -16.23 12.05
CA SER A 206 4.57 -15.22 11.40
C SER A 206 6.01 -15.74 11.33
N LEU A 207 6.87 -15.10 10.53
CA LEU A 207 8.29 -15.44 10.50
C LEU A 207 8.94 -15.37 11.88
N ALA A 208 8.49 -14.40 12.69
CA ALA A 208 8.94 -14.22 14.06
C ALA A 208 8.51 -15.38 14.97
N THR A 209 7.26 -15.86 14.87
CA THR A 209 6.74 -16.93 15.75
C THR A 209 7.34 -18.30 15.43
N ILE A 210 7.75 -18.54 14.17
CA ILE A 210 8.31 -19.85 13.75
C ILE A 210 9.81 -19.92 14.01
N HIS A 211 10.55 -18.83 13.74
CA HIS A 211 12.01 -18.86 13.76
C HIS A 211 12.64 -18.03 14.89
N GLY A 212 11.82 -17.32 15.66
CA GLY A 212 12.27 -16.35 16.64
C GLY A 212 12.73 -15.02 15.99
N ARG A 213 12.95 -14.02 16.84
CA ARG A 213 13.29 -12.65 16.40
C ARG A 213 14.62 -12.57 15.64
N GLU A 214 15.69 -13.21 16.12
CA GLU A 214 17.02 -13.10 15.49
C GLU A 214 17.06 -13.71 14.09
N ILE A 215 16.58 -14.94 13.92
CA ILE A 215 16.54 -15.60 12.62
C ILE A 215 15.53 -14.93 11.70
N GLY A 216 14.39 -14.53 12.25
CA GLY A 216 13.38 -13.75 11.53
C GLY A 216 13.95 -12.44 10.99
N ALA A 217 14.72 -11.68 11.80
CA ALA A 217 15.36 -10.44 11.39
C ALA A 217 16.37 -10.66 10.25
N LYS A 218 17.24 -11.68 10.33
CA LYS A 218 18.18 -12.01 9.27
C LYS A 218 17.47 -12.37 7.96
N ARG A 219 16.41 -13.20 8.02
CA ARG A 219 15.60 -13.55 6.83
C ARG A 219 14.91 -12.31 6.25
N THR A 220 14.37 -11.44 7.09
CA THR A 220 13.76 -10.18 6.65
C THR A 220 14.80 -9.25 6.00
N THR A 221 16.05 -9.24 6.49
CA THR A 221 17.14 -8.48 5.87
C THR A 221 17.41 -8.98 4.44
N PHE A 222 17.45 -10.30 4.20
CA PHE A 222 17.59 -10.84 2.84
C PHE A 222 16.40 -10.44 1.95
N LEU A 223 15.16 -10.50 2.44
CA LEU A 223 14.00 -10.04 1.69
C LEU A 223 14.07 -8.53 1.40
N SER A 224 14.65 -7.75 2.32
CA SER A 224 14.82 -6.31 2.17
C SER A 224 15.88 -5.91 1.12
N VAL A 225 16.67 -6.86 0.60
CA VAL A 225 17.56 -6.61 -0.55
C VAL A 225 16.74 -6.39 -1.83
N ILE A 226 15.56 -6.99 -1.95
CA ILE A 226 14.71 -6.87 -3.15
C ILE A 226 14.31 -5.42 -3.42
N PRO A 227 13.71 -4.65 -2.47
CA PRO A 227 13.43 -3.24 -2.68
C PRO A 227 14.69 -2.41 -2.98
N LEU A 228 15.84 -2.73 -2.35
CA LEU A 228 17.10 -2.04 -2.64
C LEU A 228 17.53 -2.23 -4.09
N LEU A 229 17.50 -3.47 -4.60
CA LEU A 229 17.82 -3.76 -5.99
C LEU A 229 16.86 -3.05 -6.95
N LEU A 230 15.59 -2.93 -6.61
CA LEU A 230 14.60 -2.21 -7.41
C LEU A 230 14.90 -0.70 -7.42
N ILE A 231 15.29 -0.11 -6.28
CA ILE A 231 15.72 1.31 -6.22
C ILE A 231 16.96 1.53 -7.09
N LEU A 232 17.96 0.65 -7.01
CA LEU A 232 19.19 0.78 -7.80
C LEU A 232 18.91 0.60 -9.29
N SER A 233 18.06 -0.36 -9.67
CA SER A 233 17.67 -0.56 -11.07
C SER A 233 16.87 0.64 -11.61
N PHE A 234 15.99 1.22 -10.80
CA PHE A 234 15.28 2.45 -11.15
C PHE A 234 16.25 3.61 -11.43
N CYS A 235 17.23 3.82 -10.55
CA CYS A 235 18.26 4.85 -10.76
C CYS A 235 19.07 4.59 -12.03
N PHE A 236 19.39 3.33 -12.33
CA PHE A 236 20.16 2.97 -13.53
C PHE A 236 19.39 3.17 -14.84
N ILE A 237 18.09 2.82 -14.83
CA ILE A 237 17.21 2.97 -16.01
C ILE A 237 16.93 4.46 -16.32
N HIS A 238 16.79 5.28 -15.28
CA HIS A 238 16.37 6.67 -15.40
C HIS A 238 17.50 7.69 -15.17
N LEU A 239 18.73 7.40 -15.66
CA LEU A 239 19.91 8.26 -15.49
C LEU A 239 19.71 9.73 -15.97
N ASN A 240 18.78 9.97 -16.88
CA ASN A 240 18.38 11.29 -17.33
C ASN A 240 17.70 12.16 -16.24
N LEU A 241 17.13 11.52 -15.18
CA LEU A 241 16.46 12.19 -14.08
C LEU A 241 17.45 12.55 -12.94
N SER A 242 18.44 13.39 -13.24
CA SER A 242 19.60 13.66 -12.36
C SER A 242 19.24 14.14 -10.96
N LEU A 243 18.29 15.08 -10.84
CA LEU A 243 17.76 15.56 -9.54
C LEU A 243 17.15 14.45 -8.71
N LEU A 244 16.31 13.63 -9.34
CA LEU A 244 15.62 12.52 -8.69
C LEU A 244 16.62 11.46 -8.22
N ILE A 245 17.61 11.14 -9.04
CA ILE A 245 18.65 10.15 -8.69
C ILE A 245 19.51 10.65 -7.53
N GLY A 246 19.92 11.92 -7.55
CA GLY A 246 20.64 12.54 -6.44
C GLY A 246 19.83 12.49 -5.14
N TYR A 247 18.54 12.82 -5.21
CA TYR A 247 17.63 12.73 -4.09
C TYR A 247 17.51 11.29 -3.56
N ILE A 248 17.21 10.31 -4.43
CA ILE A 248 17.06 8.90 -4.08
C ILE A 248 18.37 8.35 -3.50
N GLY A 249 19.52 8.63 -4.11
CA GLY A 249 20.82 8.15 -3.66
C GLY A 249 21.13 8.59 -2.23
N VAL A 250 20.94 9.87 -1.92
CA VAL A 250 21.29 10.42 -0.61
C VAL A 250 20.20 10.19 0.43
N LEU A 251 18.92 10.44 0.09
CA LEU A 251 17.85 10.48 1.07
C LEU A 251 17.06 9.16 1.18
N VAL A 252 17.18 8.25 0.21
CA VAL A 252 16.51 6.95 0.28
C VAL A 252 17.52 5.82 0.46
N VAL A 253 18.54 5.72 -0.40
CA VAL A 253 19.50 4.59 -0.39
C VAL A 253 20.36 4.61 0.88
N LEU A 254 20.94 5.73 1.29
CA LEU A 254 21.78 5.77 2.50
C LEU A 254 21.01 5.40 3.77
N PRO A 255 19.82 5.98 4.08
CA PRO A 255 19.01 5.52 5.20
C PRO A 255 18.58 4.06 5.07
N TYR A 256 18.35 3.56 3.84
CA TYR A 256 17.98 2.18 3.63
C TYR A 256 19.12 1.21 3.95
N LEU A 257 20.34 1.52 3.57
CA LEU A 257 21.53 0.75 3.96
C LEU A 257 21.71 0.72 5.50
N PHE A 258 21.54 1.88 6.16
CA PHE A 258 21.55 1.95 7.61
C PHE A 258 20.44 1.09 8.25
N TYR A 259 19.24 1.11 7.67
CA TYR A 259 18.12 0.24 8.06
C TYR A 259 18.51 -1.25 7.99
N LEU A 260 19.13 -1.70 6.87
CA LEU A 260 19.56 -3.11 6.71
C LEU A 260 20.54 -3.55 7.80
N VAL A 261 21.53 -2.71 8.10
CA VAL A 261 22.51 -3.01 9.18
C VAL A 261 21.83 -3.09 10.55
N LYS A 262 20.89 -2.19 10.83
CA LYS A 262 20.13 -2.23 12.09
C LYS A 262 19.21 -3.44 12.18
N LEU A 263 18.55 -3.83 11.07
CA LEU A 263 17.67 -4.99 11.02
C LEU A 263 18.44 -6.29 11.25
N TRP A 264 19.62 -6.44 10.63
CA TRP A 264 20.48 -7.61 10.81
C TRP A 264 20.85 -7.85 12.27
N ASN A 265 21.09 -6.77 13.02
CA ASN A 265 21.52 -6.79 14.43
C ASN A 265 20.36 -6.70 15.43
N GLY A 266 19.11 -6.62 14.96
CA GLY A 266 17.92 -6.47 15.81
C GLY A 266 17.61 -7.72 16.62
N LYS A 267 17.39 -7.57 17.94
CA LYS A 267 17.11 -8.68 18.88
C LYS A 267 15.92 -8.42 19.77
N THR A 268 15.75 -7.18 20.19
CA THR A 268 14.73 -6.80 21.18
C THR A 268 13.53 -6.10 20.54
N THR A 269 12.38 -6.12 21.21
CA THR A 269 11.17 -5.38 20.79
C THR A 269 11.48 -3.90 20.56
N ASN A 270 12.33 -3.29 21.40
CA ASN A 270 12.72 -1.89 21.26
C ASN A 270 13.57 -1.64 20.02
N ASP A 271 14.44 -2.60 19.63
CA ASP A 271 15.20 -2.49 18.38
C ASP A 271 14.26 -2.47 17.19
N PHE A 272 13.28 -3.38 17.12
CA PHE A 272 12.31 -3.44 16.01
C PHE A 272 11.40 -2.21 15.95
N ASN A 273 11.04 -1.60 17.09
CA ASN A 273 10.33 -0.33 17.10
C ASN A 273 11.19 0.80 16.48
N LYS A 274 12.48 0.88 16.79
CA LYS A 274 13.41 1.85 16.16
C LYS A 274 13.57 1.57 14.66
N ILE A 275 13.77 0.31 14.27
CA ILE A 275 13.91 -0.13 12.88
C ILE A 275 12.66 0.21 12.07
N LYS A 276 11.47 -0.04 12.62
CA LYS A 276 10.18 0.34 12.03
C LYS A 276 10.09 1.86 11.79
N ASN A 277 10.55 2.68 12.76
CA ASN A 277 10.54 4.13 12.62
C ASN A 277 11.51 4.60 11.51
N ILE A 278 12.68 3.99 11.38
CA ILE A 278 13.61 4.26 10.26
C ILE A 278 12.93 3.92 8.94
N LEU A 279 12.30 2.75 8.83
CA LEU A 279 11.60 2.34 7.62
C LEU A 279 10.41 3.27 7.30
N ASN A 280 9.70 3.75 8.30
CA ASN A 280 8.66 4.78 8.13
C ASN A 280 9.22 6.08 7.53
N THR A 281 10.40 6.52 7.99
CA THR A 281 11.08 7.69 7.42
C THR A 281 11.46 7.44 5.96
N ILE A 282 11.99 6.27 5.62
CA ILE A 282 12.33 5.89 4.25
C ILE A 282 11.07 5.91 3.36
N ILE A 283 9.96 5.38 3.82
CA ILE A 283 8.68 5.43 3.09
C ILE A 283 8.26 6.88 2.82
N TRP A 284 8.35 7.78 3.81
CA TRP A 284 8.06 9.19 3.61
C TRP A 284 8.98 9.84 2.59
N LEU A 285 10.28 9.58 2.65
CA LEU A 285 11.25 10.09 1.69
C LEU A 285 10.95 9.55 0.27
N THR A 286 10.55 8.28 0.15
CA THR A 286 10.10 7.72 -1.12
C THR A 286 8.81 8.39 -1.63
N ILE A 287 7.86 8.72 -0.76
CA ILE A 287 6.65 9.48 -1.13
C ILE A 287 7.03 10.87 -1.65
N PHE A 288 7.92 11.59 -0.97
CA PHE A 288 8.37 12.91 -1.41
C PHE A 288 9.21 12.89 -2.69
N SER A 289 9.77 11.75 -3.11
CA SER A 289 10.42 11.62 -4.41
C SER A 289 9.47 11.93 -5.59
N ILE A 290 8.14 11.78 -5.39
CA ILE A 290 7.12 12.17 -6.40
C ILE A 290 7.18 13.68 -6.69
N VAL A 291 7.41 14.49 -5.65
CA VAL A 291 7.58 15.96 -5.82
C VAL A 291 8.86 16.27 -6.58
N VAL A 292 9.96 15.59 -6.24
CA VAL A 292 11.24 15.77 -6.94
C VAL A 292 11.15 15.32 -8.40
N LEU A 293 10.42 14.23 -8.65
CA LEU A 293 10.14 13.76 -10.01
C LEU A 293 9.44 14.84 -10.85
N PHE A 294 8.43 15.51 -10.30
CA PHE A 294 7.75 16.60 -10.99
C PHE A 294 8.72 17.71 -11.44
N PHE A 295 9.61 18.16 -10.53
CA PHE A 295 10.60 19.19 -10.90
C PHE A 295 11.65 18.73 -11.91
N ASN A 296 11.83 17.44 -12.06
CA ASN A 296 12.76 16.85 -13.02
C ASN A 296 12.13 16.62 -14.41
N LEU A 297 10.78 16.51 -14.47
CA LEU A 297 10.03 16.33 -15.73
C LEU A 297 9.52 17.65 -16.32
N LYS A 298 9.50 18.73 -15.53
CA LYS A 298 9.14 20.08 -15.96
C LYS A 298 10.34 20.81 -16.55
#